data_d1351487a3469094f91a7dfb889fa543
#
_entry.id   d1351487a3469094f91a7dfb889fa543
#
_cell.length_a   1.000
_cell.length_b   1.000
_cell.length_c   1.000
_cell.angle_alpha   90.00
_cell.angle_beta   90.00
_cell.angle_gamma   90.00
#
_symmetry.space_group_name_H-M   'P 1'
#
loop_
_entity.id
_entity.type
_entity.pdbx_description
1 polymer ?
#
loop_
_entity_poly.entity_id
_entity_poly.type
_entity_poly.pdbx_seq_one_letter_code
_entity_poly.pdbx_strand_id
1 'polypeptide(L)'
;MKNKLAPRAVILVLLAASITGASPQPPPHRVGDWQSFGRDPGAQRFSSLRQITKHNVAGLQQVWAFDTGSRDLQATPLVIDGLMYVTGGSTVFALEPETGRQVWKFDAGSAVSKRGVAYWPGDSTKVPARLYTGVSSGRMVALDAATGAVVTDFGERGYIDLKQSVRGDVDGPFMLDSPPVVYRNIVITGGSNGEGSPSTGLYGDIRGWDARSGKLLWSFHTVPRAGEPGVETWDGDSWKNRSGTNAWSYMTVDVERGLVFAPTGSPTSDFYGGDRKGKNLYGNCLIALDATTGKLRWFQQLVHHDIWDWDLPAAPTLIDVTRNGRKIPAVAQITKMSTLFIFDRETGEPLFGIEERPVPQSDVPGEATWPTQPFPVKPPPLSRTTFDPAQDFYTLTPEHAAYCRELWDTHKMYTKGIFTPAGLDATMVTFPSTLGGGNWSGLSYDPIGGRVFTNIMNLGQVARMERRSNPAPGAPEYERTSPWKRPIGRFWNLETRIPCSAPPFGELVAVDVNTASIAWRVPLGVFEDLKARGFDRTGTPNMGGTITTAEGLVFVGGTIDKRFRAFDAETGAQLWETTLEASAHATPMTFLDRNGRQLVVIAAGGGGLLRSEPGTKIVAFALSPTKRSS
;
A
#
# COMPACT_ATOMS: atom_id res chain seq x y z
N MET A 1 -45.93 -79.32 -7.86
CA MET A 1 -44.76 -78.71 -8.48
C MET A 1 -45.26 -77.43 -9.15
N LYS A 2 -45.10 -76.30 -8.53
CA LYS A 2 -45.45 -74.99 -9.08
C LYS A 2 -44.32 -74.01 -8.72
N ASN A 3 -43.50 -73.66 -9.72
CA ASN A 3 -42.46 -72.64 -9.63
C ASN A 3 -43.08 -71.27 -9.54
N LYS A 4 -42.73 -70.51 -8.47
CA LYS A 4 -43.03 -69.09 -8.36
C LYS A 4 -41.77 -68.28 -8.74
N LEU A 5 -41.86 -67.57 -9.83
CA LEU A 5 -40.87 -66.54 -10.19
C LEU A 5 -41.16 -65.25 -9.39
N ALA A 6 -40.13 -64.69 -8.73
CA ALA A 6 -40.16 -63.41 -8.06
C ALA A 6 -39.80 -62.27 -9.07
N PRO A 7 -40.41 -61.09 -8.98
CA PRO A 7 -40.08 -59.96 -9.89
C PRO A 7 -38.77 -59.27 -9.45
N ARG A 8 -37.87 -59.06 -10.39
CA ARG A 8 -36.67 -58.19 -10.24
C ARG A 8 -37.07 -56.74 -10.31
N ALA A 9 -36.86 -56.00 -9.20
CA ALA A 9 -36.98 -54.56 -9.20
C ALA A 9 -35.74 -53.94 -9.88
N VAL A 10 -35.96 -53.18 -10.92
CA VAL A 10 -34.94 -52.35 -11.58
C VAL A 10 -34.87 -51.02 -10.84
N ILE A 11 -33.77 -50.78 -10.11
CA ILE A 11 -33.49 -49.47 -9.48
C ILE A 11 -32.89 -48.56 -10.55
N LEU A 12 -33.64 -47.56 -10.99
CA LEU A 12 -33.13 -46.49 -11.85
C LEU A 12 -32.38 -45.48 -10.98
N VAL A 13 -31.04 -45.47 -11.04
CA VAL A 13 -30.22 -44.44 -10.39
C VAL A 13 -30.21 -43.23 -11.31
N LEU A 14 -30.97 -42.20 -10.96
CA LEU A 14 -30.85 -40.87 -11.57
C LEU A 14 -29.59 -40.19 -11.08
N LEU A 15 -28.54 -40.15 -11.90
CA LEU A 15 -27.41 -39.27 -11.72
C LEU A 15 -27.85 -37.83 -12.01
N ALA A 16 -28.05 -37.04 -10.94
CA ALA A 16 -28.17 -35.60 -11.05
C ALA A 16 -26.77 -35.03 -11.35
N ALA A 17 -26.51 -34.71 -12.61
CA ALA A 17 -25.33 -33.96 -13.00
C ALA A 17 -25.50 -32.51 -12.50
N SER A 18 -24.78 -32.15 -11.42
CA SER A 18 -24.64 -30.79 -10.96
C SER A 18 -23.83 -30.00 -12.02
N ILE A 19 -24.51 -29.29 -12.89
CA ILE A 19 -23.87 -28.32 -13.79
C ILE A 19 -23.47 -27.14 -12.89
N THR A 20 -22.23 -27.16 -12.38
CA THR A 20 -21.60 -25.98 -11.83
C THR A 20 -21.37 -25.02 -13.00
N GLY A 21 -22.30 -24.11 -13.21
CA GLY A 21 -22.19 -23.04 -14.18
C GLY A 21 -20.98 -22.18 -13.81
N ALA A 22 -19.86 -22.38 -14.48
CA ALA A 22 -18.75 -21.44 -14.46
C ALA A 22 -19.30 -20.11 -14.97
N SER A 23 -19.33 -19.08 -14.11
CA SER A 23 -19.66 -17.72 -14.57
C SER A 23 -18.67 -17.35 -15.67
N PRO A 24 -19.12 -16.78 -16.79
CA PRO A 24 -18.24 -16.41 -17.88
C PRO A 24 -17.14 -15.47 -17.36
N GLN A 25 -15.91 -15.80 -17.65
CA GLN A 25 -14.80 -14.89 -17.41
C GLN A 25 -15.02 -13.63 -18.28
N PRO A 26 -14.72 -12.44 -17.75
CA PRO A 26 -14.77 -11.23 -18.57
C PRO A 26 -13.87 -11.40 -19.80
N PRO A 27 -14.22 -10.76 -20.94
CA PRO A 27 -13.40 -10.84 -22.15
C PRO A 27 -11.96 -10.41 -21.85
N PRO A 28 -10.96 -11.01 -22.51
CA PRO A 28 -9.58 -10.61 -22.34
C PRO A 28 -9.44 -9.14 -22.77
N HIS A 29 -8.97 -8.30 -21.85
CA HIS A 29 -8.69 -6.89 -22.14
C HIS A 29 -7.56 -6.76 -23.17
N ARG A 30 -7.47 -5.58 -23.81
CA ARG A 30 -6.43 -5.33 -24.81
C ARG A 30 -5.05 -5.57 -24.22
N VAL A 31 -4.20 -6.23 -24.99
CA VAL A 31 -2.78 -6.31 -24.66
C VAL A 31 -2.24 -4.89 -24.54
N GLY A 32 -1.77 -4.52 -23.37
CA GLY A 32 -1.22 -3.19 -23.11
C GLY A 32 -2.06 -2.29 -22.22
N ASP A 33 -3.26 -2.70 -21.79
CA ASP A 33 -4.05 -1.98 -20.79
C ASP A 33 -3.43 -2.04 -19.39
N TRP A 34 -3.76 -1.05 -18.57
CA TRP A 34 -3.41 -0.96 -17.14
C TRP A 34 -4.68 -0.91 -16.30
N GLN A 35 -5.19 -2.07 -15.88
CA GLN A 35 -6.58 -2.25 -15.44
C GLN A 35 -6.81 -2.07 -13.94
N SER A 36 -5.76 -2.13 -13.14
CA SER A 36 -5.79 -1.88 -11.70
C SER A 36 -4.57 -1.06 -11.30
N PHE A 37 -4.53 -0.56 -10.07
CA PHE A 37 -3.35 0.18 -9.59
C PHE A 37 -2.03 -0.59 -9.78
N GLY A 38 -2.07 -1.92 -9.70
CA GLY A 38 -0.93 -2.81 -9.89
C GLY A 38 -0.80 -3.41 -11.28
N ARG A 39 -1.50 -2.88 -12.29
CA ARG A 39 -1.74 -3.42 -13.62
C ARG A 39 -2.67 -4.64 -13.62
N ASP A 40 -2.45 -5.58 -12.74
CA ASP A 40 -3.21 -6.81 -12.54
C ASP A 40 -3.75 -6.87 -11.10
N PRO A 41 -4.73 -7.71 -10.80
CA PRO A 41 -5.26 -7.87 -9.45
C PRO A 41 -4.23 -8.35 -8.41
N GLY A 42 -3.13 -8.95 -8.86
CA GLY A 42 -2.02 -9.45 -8.04
C GLY A 42 -1.00 -8.39 -7.63
N ALA A 43 -1.20 -7.14 -8.03
CA ALA A 43 -0.34 -5.99 -7.71
C ALA A 43 1.13 -6.16 -8.14
N GLN A 44 1.38 -6.87 -9.24
CA GLN A 44 2.74 -7.15 -9.70
C GLN A 44 3.45 -5.91 -10.26
N ARG A 45 2.71 -4.95 -10.81
CA ARG A 45 3.27 -3.73 -11.43
C ARG A 45 4.31 -4.03 -12.50
N PHE A 46 4.10 -5.13 -13.19
CA PHE A 46 4.93 -5.60 -14.29
C PHE A 46 4.24 -5.35 -15.63
N SER A 47 4.95 -4.78 -16.60
CA SER A 47 4.48 -4.62 -17.98
C SER A 47 5.22 -5.54 -18.93
N SER A 48 4.46 -6.29 -19.73
CA SER A 48 5.00 -7.13 -20.81
C SER A 48 5.37 -6.35 -22.09
N LEU A 49 5.18 -5.03 -22.10
CA LEU A 49 5.48 -4.16 -23.24
C LEU A 49 6.99 -4.04 -23.46
N ARG A 50 7.39 -3.98 -24.75
CA ARG A 50 8.78 -4.12 -25.18
C ARG A 50 9.28 -3.00 -26.09
N GLN A 51 8.53 -1.91 -26.30
CA GLN A 51 8.98 -0.83 -27.19
C GLN A 51 10.01 0.07 -26.53
N ILE A 52 9.87 0.30 -25.20
CA ILE A 52 10.84 1.05 -24.42
C ILE A 52 11.81 0.04 -23.81
N THR A 53 13.07 0.11 -24.20
CA THR A 53 14.13 -0.84 -23.85
C THR A 53 15.28 -0.14 -23.13
N LYS A 54 16.22 -0.91 -22.54
CA LYS A 54 17.45 -0.37 -21.96
C LYS A 54 18.26 0.48 -22.96
N HIS A 55 18.19 0.18 -24.27
CA HIS A 55 18.96 0.87 -25.31
C HIS A 55 18.34 2.19 -25.78
N ASN A 56 17.01 2.36 -25.65
CA ASN A 56 16.33 3.53 -26.18
C ASN A 56 15.63 4.40 -25.11
N VAL A 57 15.60 3.97 -23.86
CA VAL A 57 14.94 4.70 -22.76
C VAL A 57 15.48 6.12 -22.59
N ALA A 58 16.74 6.37 -22.91
CA ALA A 58 17.34 7.71 -22.91
C ALA A 58 16.66 8.69 -23.89
N GLY A 59 15.92 8.18 -24.89
CA GLY A 59 15.14 8.96 -25.85
C GLY A 59 13.72 9.31 -25.38
N LEU A 60 13.33 8.96 -24.19
CA LEU A 60 12.00 9.32 -23.65
C LEU A 60 11.88 10.85 -23.49
N GLN A 61 10.77 11.38 -24.00
CA GLN A 61 10.42 12.80 -23.91
C GLN A 61 8.99 12.96 -23.42
N GLN A 62 8.71 14.05 -22.72
CA GLN A 62 7.35 14.40 -22.35
C GLN A 62 6.53 14.68 -23.62
N VAL A 63 5.35 14.03 -23.72
CA VAL A 63 4.46 14.18 -24.89
C VAL A 63 3.20 14.94 -24.56
N TRP A 64 2.72 14.86 -23.32
CA TRP A 64 1.62 15.67 -22.82
C TRP A 64 1.66 15.79 -21.30
N ALA A 65 0.95 16.77 -20.78
CA ALA A 65 0.62 16.90 -19.37
C ALA A 65 -0.83 17.35 -19.22
N PHE A 66 -1.53 16.78 -18.24
CA PHE A 66 -2.90 17.16 -17.87
C PHE A 66 -2.90 17.76 -16.47
N ASP A 67 -3.50 18.95 -16.34
CA ASP A 67 -3.64 19.64 -15.06
C ASP A 67 -4.97 19.23 -14.39
N THR A 68 -4.90 18.56 -13.26
CA THR A 68 -6.07 18.16 -12.48
C THR A 68 -6.65 19.30 -11.64
N GLY A 69 -5.92 20.38 -11.46
CA GLY A 69 -6.21 21.46 -10.53
C GLY A 69 -6.06 21.08 -9.05
N SER A 70 -5.66 19.84 -8.76
CA SER A 70 -5.57 19.30 -7.39
C SER A 70 -4.13 18.97 -7.01
N ARG A 71 -3.79 19.26 -5.77
CA ARG A 71 -2.46 18.99 -5.20
C ARG A 71 -2.42 17.63 -4.53
N ASP A 72 -1.20 17.19 -4.18
CA ASP A 72 -0.96 15.94 -3.42
C ASP A 72 -1.51 14.69 -4.14
N LEU A 73 -1.26 14.61 -5.44
CA LEU A 73 -1.69 13.50 -6.28
C LEU A 73 -0.90 12.23 -5.97
N GLN A 74 -1.61 11.18 -5.58
CA GLN A 74 -1.05 9.86 -5.30
C GLN A 74 -1.63 8.78 -6.25
N ALA A 75 -2.51 9.17 -7.16
CA ALA A 75 -3.21 8.24 -8.03
C ALA A 75 -2.27 7.58 -9.05
N THR A 76 -2.44 6.27 -9.22
CA THR A 76 -1.99 5.54 -10.41
C THR A 76 -3.15 5.56 -11.40
N PRO A 77 -2.99 6.17 -12.60
CA PRO A 77 -4.05 6.14 -13.61
C PRO A 77 -4.33 4.71 -14.08
N LEU A 78 -5.58 4.42 -14.44
CA LEU A 78 -5.95 3.20 -15.15
C LEU A 78 -6.12 3.51 -16.63
N VAL A 79 -5.72 2.59 -17.51
CA VAL A 79 -6.03 2.68 -18.95
C VAL A 79 -6.76 1.41 -19.35
N ILE A 80 -8.00 1.56 -19.80
CA ILE A 80 -8.89 0.44 -20.14
C ILE A 80 -9.72 0.83 -21.35
N ASP A 81 -9.72 -0.01 -22.37
CA ASP A 81 -10.51 0.16 -23.60
C ASP A 81 -10.38 1.56 -24.24
N GLY A 82 -9.19 2.17 -24.12
CA GLY A 82 -8.86 3.45 -24.74
C GLY A 82 -9.35 4.67 -23.98
N LEU A 83 -9.68 4.54 -22.69
CA LEU A 83 -9.88 5.65 -21.74
C LEU A 83 -8.89 5.55 -20.59
N MET A 84 -8.37 6.70 -20.16
CA MET A 84 -7.55 6.81 -18.96
C MET A 84 -8.37 7.40 -17.83
N TYR A 85 -8.42 6.71 -16.68
CA TYR A 85 -9.13 7.17 -15.49
C TYR A 85 -8.14 7.60 -14.41
N VAL A 86 -8.37 8.78 -13.82
CA VAL A 86 -7.52 9.30 -12.75
C VAL A 86 -8.34 10.13 -11.76
N THR A 87 -7.92 10.15 -10.50
CA THR A 87 -8.52 10.98 -9.44
C THR A 87 -7.64 12.18 -9.10
N GLY A 88 -8.28 13.30 -8.76
CA GLY A 88 -7.62 14.50 -8.25
C GLY A 88 -8.59 15.31 -7.39
N GLY A 89 -8.27 15.48 -6.09
CA GLY A 89 -9.12 16.22 -5.15
C GLY A 89 -10.50 15.60 -5.00
N SER A 90 -11.54 16.33 -5.44
CA SER A 90 -12.93 15.87 -5.45
C SER A 90 -13.37 15.21 -6.75
N THR A 91 -12.47 15.10 -7.74
CA THR A 91 -12.87 14.81 -9.12
C THR A 91 -12.29 13.50 -9.62
N VAL A 92 -13.11 12.73 -10.35
CA VAL A 92 -12.68 11.63 -11.22
C VAL A 92 -12.69 12.14 -12.65
N PHE A 93 -11.59 11.93 -13.38
CA PHE A 93 -11.44 12.31 -14.78
C PHE A 93 -11.33 11.07 -15.66
N ALA A 94 -11.90 11.14 -16.88
CA ALA A 94 -11.52 10.28 -17.99
C ALA A 94 -10.83 11.12 -19.07
N LEU A 95 -9.69 10.63 -19.53
CA LEU A 95 -8.84 11.29 -20.51
C LEU A 95 -8.64 10.40 -21.73
N GLU A 96 -8.34 11.02 -22.88
CA GLU A 96 -7.74 10.33 -24.00
C GLU A 96 -6.28 9.98 -23.67
N PRO A 97 -5.89 8.71 -23.65
CA PRO A 97 -4.55 8.33 -23.24
C PRO A 97 -3.43 8.87 -24.14
N GLU A 98 -3.74 9.11 -25.43
CA GLU A 98 -2.80 9.60 -26.45
C GLU A 98 -2.39 11.05 -26.24
N THR A 99 -3.32 11.88 -25.74
CA THR A 99 -3.20 13.34 -25.74
C THR A 99 -3.35 13.98 -24.37
N GLY A 100 -3.89 13.25 -23.39
CA GLY A 100 -4.28 13.79 -22.09
C GLY A 100 -5.53 14.68 -22.15
N ARG A 101 -6.25 14.74 -23.30
CA ARG A 101 -7.47 15.54 -23.43
C ARG A 101 -8.59 14.94 -22.59
N GLN A 102 -9.27 15.79 -21.79
CA GLN A 102 -10.41 15.36 -20.97
C GLN A 102 -11.60 14.94 -21.86
N VAL A 103 -12.11 13.74 -21.60
CA VAL A 103 -13.34 13.21 -22.22
C VAL A 103 -14.54 13.54 -21.36
N TRP A 104 -14.48 13.19 -20.07
CA TRP A 104 -15.49 13.54 -19.09
C TRP A 104 -14.86 13.76 -17.70
N LYS A 105 -15.60 14.38 -16.81
CA LYS A 105 -15.28 14.46 -15.40
C LYS A 105 -16.52 14.29 -14.53
N PHE A 106 -16.33 13.72 -13.35
CA PHE A 106 -17.31 13.66 -12.28
C PHE A 106 -16.76 14.36 -11.06
N ASP A 107 -17.45 15.38 -10.54
CA ASP A 107 -17.10 16.06 -9.30
C ASP A 107 -18.02 15.56 -8.17
N ALA A 108 -17.45 14.94 -7.16
CA ALA A 108 -18.18 14.42 -6.00
C ALA A 108 -18.55 15.52 -4.98
N GLY A 109 -18.08 16.76 -5.15
CA GLY A 109 -18.24 17.86 -4.20
C GLY A 109 -17.47 17.68 -2.89
N SER A 110 -16.76 16.56 -2.73
CA SER A 110 -15.90 16.25 -1.59
C SER A 110 -14.78 15.30 -2.03
N ALA A 111 -13.68 15.21 -1.26
CA ALA A 111 -12.52 14.42 -1.66
C ALA A 111 -12.90 12.98 -2.02
N VAL A 112 -12.37 12.50 -3.15
CA VAL A 112 -12.46 11.09 -3.57
C VAL A 112 -11.21 10.32 -3.16
N SER A 113 -11.20 8.98 -3.35
CA SER A 113 -10.01 8.17 -3.09
C SER A 113 -8.79 8.76 -3.78
N LYS A 114 -7.80 9.19 -3.00
CA LYS A 114 -6.62 9.92 -3.51
C LYS A 114 -5.68 9.05 -4.34
N ARG A 115 -5.83 7.71 -4.26
CA ARG A 115 -4.98 6.74 -4.95
C ARG A 115 -5.63 6.12 -6.19
N GLY A 116 -6.81 6.60 -6.62
CA GLY A 116 -7.44 6.20 -7.87
C GLY A 116 -8.81 5.57 -7.71
N VAL A 117 -9.22 4.85 -8.75
CA VAL A 117 -10.51 4.16 -8.86
C VAL A 117 -10.32 2.66 -9.04
N ALA A 118 -11.37 1.87 -8.74
CA ALA A 118 -11.46 0.48 -9.15
C ALA A 118 -12.37 0.35 -10.36
N TYR A 119 -12.05 -0.60 -11.26
CA TYR A 119 -12.82 -0.88 -12.46
C TYR A 119 -13.47 -2.26 -12.37
N TRP A 120 -14.75 -2.32 -12.74
CA TRP A 120 -15.49 -3.55 -12.95
C TRP A 120 -15.99 -3.60 -14.40
N PRO A 121 -15.71 -4.67 -15.18
CA PRO A 121 -16.03 -4.73 -16.63
C PRO A 121 -17.52 -4.89 -16.94
N GLY A 122 -18.38 -4.95 -15.93
CA GLY A 122 -19.78 -5.31 -16.11
C GLY A 122 -19.99 -6.82 -16.15
N ASP A 123 -21.21 -7.23 -16.53
CA ASP A 123 -21.59 -8.65 -16.61
C ASP A 123 -22.07 -9.05 -18.02
N SER A 124 -21.42 -8.59 -19.04
CA SER A 124 -21.82 -8.73 -20.44
C SER A 124 -22.65 -7.53 -20.97
N THR A 125 -23.52 -7.77 -21.93
CA THR A 125 -24.31 -6.71 -22.62
C THR A 125 -25.41 -6.06 -21.74
N LYS A 126 -25.71 -6.60 -20.55
CA LYS A 126 -26.82 -6.14 -19.74
C LYS A 126 -26.44 -5.08 -18.69
N VAL A 127 -25.24 -5.17 -18.14
CA VAL A 127 -24.75 -4.19 -17.16
C VAL A 127 -23.41 -3.65 -17.64
N PRO A 128 -23.32 -2.34 -17.95
CA PRO A 128 -22.11 -1.73 -18.46
C PRO A 128 -21.00 -1.69 -17.41
N ALA A 129 -19.78 -1.44 -17.87
CA ALA A 129 -18.61 -1.27 -17.02
C ALA A 129 -18.78 -0.10 -16.05
N ARG A 130 -18.25 -0.25 -14.83
CA ARG A 130 -18.37 0.73 -13.74
C ARG A 130 -17.01 1.06 -13.12
N LEU A 131 -16.92 2.27 -12.62
CA LEU A 131 -15.85 2.69 -11.72
C LEU A 131 -16.39 2.82 -10.31
N TYR A 132 -15.58 2.44 -9.32
CA TYR A 132 -15.90 2.62 -7.91
C TYR A 132 -14.82 3.47 -7.25
N THR A 133 -15.24 4.45 -6.44
CA THR A 133 -14.33 5.27 -5.64
C THR A 133 -14.98 5.68 -4.33
N GLY A 134 -14.17 5.81 -3.29
CA GLY A 134 -14.61 6.39 -2.03
C GLY A 134 -14.85 7.89 -2.15
N VAL A 135 -15.75 8.42 -1.32
CA VAL A 135 -15.92 9.86 -1.09
C VAL A 135 -15.79 10.15 0.40
N SER A 136 -15.26 11.32 0.75
CA SER A 136 -14.86 11.67 2.13
C SER A 136 -15.96 11.64 3.18
N SER A 137 -17.23 11.56 2.76
CA SER A 137 -18.39 11.37 3.65
C SER A 137 -18.51 9.95 4.23
N GLY A 138 -17.57 9.04 3.92
CA GLY A 138 -17.66 7.63 4.31
C GLY A 138 -18.56 6.81 3.40
N ARG A 139 -18.75 7.24 2.15
CA ARG A 139 -19.53 6.53 1.13
C ARG A 139 -18.64 6.05 -0.02
N MET A 140 -19.16 5.11 -0.80
CA MET A 140 -18.60 4.71 -2.08
C MET A 140 -19.61 4.99 -3.19
N VAL A 141 -19.15 5.56 -4.30
CA VAL A 141 -19.96 5.86 -5.49
C VAL A 141 -19.64 4.88 -6.61
N ALA A 142 -20.66 4.51 -7.40
CA ALA A 142 -20.52 3.81 -8.67
C ALA A 142 -20.78 4.77 -9.85
N LEU A 143 -19.84 4.82 -10.80
CA LEU A 143 -19.94 5.63 -12.01
C LEU A 143 -19.96 4.72 -13.24
N ASP A 144 -20.73 5.08 -14.26
CA ASP A 144 -20.62 4.48 -15.58
C ASP A 144 -19.24 4.83 -16.18
N ALA A 145 -18.47 3.83 -16.56
CA ALA A 145 -17.09 4.02 -16.99
C ALA A 145 -16.97 4.81 -18.31
N ALA A 146 -17.96 4.71 -19.21
CA ALA A 146 -17.91 5.39 -20.50
C ALA A 146 -18.28 6.88 -20.40
N THR A 147 -19.16 7.25 -19.46
CA THR A 147 -19.78 8.58 -19.40
C THR A 147 -19.47 9.38 -18.14
N GLY A 148 -19.04 8.72 -17.06
CA GLY A 148 -18.86 9.33 -15.74
C GLY A 148 -20.18 9.59 -14.98
N ALA A 149 -21.32 9.17 -15.53
CA ALA A 149 -22.62 9.34 -14.88
C ALA A 149 -22.74 8.44 -13.66
N VAL A 150 -23.40 8.95 -12.61
CA VAL A 150 -23.70 8.16 -11.42
C VAL A 150 -24.67 7.03 -11.77
N VAL A 151 -24.34 5.80 -11.39
CA VAL A 151 -25.15 4.60 -11.62
C VAL A 151 -26.22 4.51 -10.54
N THR A 152 -27.40 5.06 -10.79
CA THR A 152 -28.46 5.31 -9.79
C THR A 152 -29.11 4.06 -9.20
N ASP A 153 -28.99 2.90 -9.83
CA ASP A 153 -29.46 1.59 -9.35
C ASP A 153 -28.45 0.88 -8.43
N PHE A 154 -27.28 1.49 -8.18
CA PHE A 154 -26.31 0.99 -7.21
C PHE A 154 -26.57 1.62 -5.84
N GLY A 155 -26.84 0.79 -4.82
CA GLY A 155 -27.11 1.25 -3.46
C GLY A 155 -28.27 2.25 -3.38
N GLU A 156 -28.06 3.34 -2.67
CA GLU A 156 -29.00 4.46 -2.61
C GLU A 156 -28.56 5.55 -3.61
N ARG A 157 -29.28 5.65 -4.75
CA ARG A 157 -29.02 6.64 -5.80
C ARG A 157 -27.55 6.71 -6.26
N GLY A 158 -26.92 5.55 -6.41
CA GLY A 158 -25.53 5.42 -6.87
C GLY A 158 -24.48 5.35 -5.77
N TYR A 159 -24.88 5.36 -4.50
CA TYR A 159 -23.99 5.36 -3.34
C TYR A 159 -24.30 4.25 -2.37
N ILE A 160 -23.28 3.74 -1.70
CA ILE A 160 -23.41 2.94 -0.49
C ILE A 160 -22.77 3.67 0.70
N ASP A 161 -23.42 3.61 1.87
CA ASP A 161 -22.87 4.11 3.13
C ASP A 161 -21.96 3.04 3.75
N LEU A 162 -20.65 3.31 3.74
CA LEU A 162 -19.65 2.40 4.29
C LEU A 162 -19.61 2.43 5.82
N LYS A 163 -20.14 3.47 6.46
CA LYS A 163 -20.17 3.58 7.91
C LYS A 163 -21.22 2.68 8.53
N GLN A 164 -22.35 2.50 7.85
CA GLN A 164 -23.52 1.81 8.42
C GLN A 164 -23.21 0.39 8.91
N SER A 165 -22.42 -0.37 8.15
CA SER A 165 -22.12 -1.77 8.48
C SER A 165 -20.96 -1.97 9.47
N VAL A 166 -20.25 -0.91 9.83
CA VAL A 166 -19.11 -0.94 10.78
C VAL A 166 -19.35 -0.10 12.03
N ARG A 167 -20.56 0.43 12.18
CA ARG A 167 -20.94 1.22 13.35
C ARG A 167 -21.20 0.28 14.53
N GLY A 168 -20.47 0.54 15.65
CA GLY A 168 -20.84 0.03 16.96
C GLY A 168 -21.73 1.04 17.68
N ASP A 169 -21.45 1.29 18.96
CA ASP A 169 -22.18 2.28 19.78
C ASP A 169 -21.67 3.71 19.58
N VAL A 170 -20.61 3.90 18.80
CA VAL A 170 -19.94 5.19 18.55
C VAL A 170 -19.82 5.47 17.06
N ASP A 171 -19.77 6.75 16.71
CA ASP A 171 -19.48 7.20 15.34
C ASP A 171 -18.01 7.64 15.24
N GLY A 172 -17.53 7.86 14.02
CA GLY A 172 -16.16 8.26 13.78
C GLY A 172 -15.87 8.56 12.31
N PRO A 173 -14.62 8.95 11.98
CA PRO A 173 -14.18 9.09 10.61
C PRO A 173 -14.17 7.73 9.90
N PHE A 174 -14.48 7.74 8.61
CA PHE A 174 -14.31 6.59 7.72
C PHE A 174 -14.10 7.08 6.29
N MET A 175 -13.08 6.56 5.62
CA MET A 175 -12.76 6.93 4.24
C MET A 175 -12.13 5.76 3.48
N LEU A 176 -12.32 5.69 2.18
CA LEU A 176 -11.53 4.86 1.27
C LEU A 176 -10.42 5.73 0.66
N ASP A 177 -9.25 5.75 1.28
CA ASP A 177 -8.06 6.42 0.72
C ASP A 177 -7.53 5.71 -0.52
N SER A 178 -7.56 4.38 -0.50
CA SER A 178 -7.21 3.51 -1.62
C SER A 178 -8.49 2.97 -2.27
N PRO A 179 -8.51 2.77 -3.60
CA PRO A 179 -9.67 2.19 -4.26
C PRO A 179 -9.94 0.76 -3.76
N PRO A 180 -11.20 0.30 -3.83
CA PRO A 180 -11.53 -1.10 -3.56
C PRO A 180 -10.87 -2.03 -4.58
N VAL A 181 -10.85 -3.33 -4.29
CA VAL A 181 -10.48 -4.35 -5.27
C VAL A 181 -11.71 -5.08 -5.77
N VAL A 182 -11.62 -5.63 -6.97
CA VAL A 182 -12.75 -6.33 -7.61
C VAL A 182 -12.38 -7.79 -7.86
N TYR A 183 -13.23 -8.68 -7.37
CA TYR A 183 -13.19 -10.11 -7.68
C TYR A 183 -14.50 -10.54 -8.32
N ARG A 184 -14.49 -10.86 -9.63
CA ARG A 184 -15.71 -11.18 -10.39
C ARG A 184 -16.77 -10.06 -10.23
N ASN A 185 -17.89 -10.36 -9.58
CA ASN A 185 -18.97 -9.41 -9.34
C ASN A 185 -19.01 -8.92 -7.87
N ILE A 186 -17.89 -8.94 -7.19
CA ILE A 186 -17.75 -8.50 -5.79
C ILE A 186 -16.75 -7.36 -5.73
N VAL A 187 -17.18 -6.23 -5.20
CA VAL A 187 -16.31 -5.09 -4.84
C VAL A 187 -15.92 -5.27 -3.38
N ILE A 188 -14.63 -5.35 -3.10
CA ILE A 188 -14.13 -5.60 -1.74
C ILE A 188 -13.48 -4.31 -1.21
N THR A 189 -13.98 -3.85 -0.06
CA THR A 189 -13.53 -2.61 0.59
C THR A 189 -12.85 -2.89 1.92
N GLY A 190 -11.78 -2.18 2.20
CA GLY A 190 -11.30 -1.90 3.54
C GLY A 190 -11.77 -0.51 3.99
N GLY A 191 -10.85 0.31 4.52
CA GLY A 191 -11.10 1.71 4.84
C GLY A 191 -10.13 2.26 5.88
N SER A 192 -10.07 3.57 6.02
CA SER A 192 -9.32 4.32 7.03
C SER A 192 -10.31 4.85 8.07
N ASN A 193 -10.14 4.54 9.35
CA ASN A 193 -11.15 4.79 10.40
C ASN A 193 -10.57 5.40 11.70
N GLY A 194 -9.33 5.85 11.70
CA GLY A 194 -8.68 6.51 12.84
C GLY A 194 -7.34 5.87 13.21
N GLU A 195 -6.49 6.65 13.87
CA GLU A 195 -5.14 6.25 14.24
C GLU A 195 -4.79 6.66 15.69
N GLY A 196 -5.29 7.76 16.18
CA GLY A 196 -4.82 8.37 17.43
C GLY A 196 -5.83 8.34 18.57
N SER A 197 -6.66 9.35 18.66
CA SER A 197 -7.63 9.57 19.73
C SER A 197 -8.94 10.10 19.14
N PRO A 198 -10.09 9.60 19.59
CA PRO A 198 -10.28 8.57 20.61
C PRO A 198 -9.86 7.17 20.16
N SER A 199 -9.62 6.25 21.11
CA SER A 199 -9.34 4.83 20.81
C SER A 199 -10.56 4.08 20.29
N THR A 200 -11.74 4.60 20.58
CA THR A 200 -13.05 4.07 20.15
C THR A 200 -13.55 4.78 18.90
N GLY A 201 -14.23 4.07 18.03
CA GLY A 201 -14.76 4.59 16.77
C GLY A 201 -15.38 3.50 15.93
N LEU A 202 -15.43 3.72 14.61
CA LEU A 202 -15.91 2.72 13.66
C LEU A 202 -14.92 1.56 13.56
N TYR A 203 -15.42 0.36 13.33
CA TYR A 203 -14.58 -0.82 13.10
C TYR A 203 -13.93 -0.78 11.73
N GLY A 204 -12.76 -1.41 11.60
CA GLY A 204 -11.97 -1.47 10.37
C GLY A 204 -12.32 -2.63 9.43
N ASP A 205 -13.52 -3.20 9.53
CA ASP A 205 -13.95 -4.45 8.89
C ASP A 205 -13.74 -4.45 7.36
N ILE A 206 -13.36 -5.61 6.83
CA ILE A 206 -13.24 -5.83 5.38
C ILE A 206 -14.57 -6.38 4.89
N ARG A 207 -15.08 -5.84 3.76
CA ARG A 207 -16.44 -6.14 3.30
C ARG A 207 -16.51 -6.38 1.80
N GLY A 208 -17.32 -7.37 1.41
CA GLY A 208 -17.65 -7.65 0.02
C GLY A 208 -19.06 -7.17 -0.33
N TRP A 209 -19.18 -6.47 -1.45
CA TRP A 209 -20.41 -5.87 -1.94
C TRP A 209 -20.71 -6.38 -3.35
N ASP A 210 -21.97 -6.65 -3.65
CA ASP A 210 -22.38 -6.97 -5.02
C ASP A 210 -22.12 -5.77 -5.95
N ALA A 211 -21.36 -5.98 -7.00
CA ALA A 211 -20.93 -4.91 -7.92
C ALA A 211 -22.10 -4.27 -8.69
N ARG A 212 -23.24 -4.97 -8.83
CA ARG A 212 -24.40 -4.46 -9.54
C ARG A 212 -25.29 -3.61 -8.64
N SER A 213 -25.64 -4.16 -7.50
CA SER A 213 -26.65 -3.59 -6.61
C SER A 213 -26.11 -2.82 -5.43
N GLY A 214 -24.82 -2.97 -5.08
CA GLY A 214 -24.26 -2.41 -3.85
C GLY A 214 -24.71 -3.11 -2.57
N LYS A 215 -25.37 -4.28 -2.67
CA LYS A 215 -25.77 -5.06 -1.51
C LYS A 215 -24.56 -5.66 -0.80
N LEU A 216 -24.49 -5.53 0.54
CA LEU A 216 -23.50 -6.21 1.36
C LEU A 216 -23.69 -7.73 1.26
N LEU A 217 -22.63 -8.44 0.88
CA LEU A 217 -22.60 -9.89 0.73
C LEU A 217 -21.96 -10.57 1.94
N TRP A 218 -20.87 -10.02 2.45
CA TRP A 218 -20.14 -10.53 3.59
C TRP A 218 -19.31 -9.44 4.29
N SER A 219 -19.02 -9.68 5.58
CA SER A 219 -18.06 -8.90 6.38
C SER A 219 -17.08 -9.83 7.07
N PHE A 220 -15.83 -9.42 7.15
CA PHE A 220 -14.81 -9.98 8.03
C PHE A 220 -14.48 -8.97 9.10
N HIS A 221 -14.61 -9.34 10.36
CA HIS A 221 -14.34 -8.48 11.50
C HIS A 221 -12.83 -8.45 11.78
N THR A 222 -12.19 -7.32 11.52
CA THR A 222 -10.75 -7.14 11.78
C THR A 222 -10.42 -6.96 13.25
N VAL A 223 -11.38 -6.46 14.05
CA VAL A 223 -11.42 -6.59 15.51
C VAL A 223 -12.49 -7.62 15.83
N PRO A 224 -12.13 -8.80 16.35
CA PRO A 224 -13.09 -9.86 16.65
C PRO A 224 -14.18 -9.42 17.62
N ARG A 225 -15.38 -9.94 17.45
CA ARG A 225 -16.51 -9.73 18.34
C ARG A 225 -16.60 -10.84 19.39
N ALA A 226 -17.46 -10.67 20.39
CA ALA A 226 -17.68 -11.67 21.43
C ALA A 226 -17.95 -13.06 20.81
N GLY A 227 -17.16 -14.06 21.22
CA GLY A 227 -17.28 -15.44 20.75
C GLY A 227 -16.60 -15.75 19.41
N GLU A 228 -16.01 -14.77 18.74
CA GLU A 228 -15.23 -14.99 17.53
C GLU A 228 -13.77 -15.35 17.84
N PRO A 229 -13.11 -16.16 17.00
CA PRO A 229 -11.68 -16.46 17.16
C PRO A 229 -10.83 -15.18 17.15
N GLY A 230 -9.88 -15.09 18.07
CA GLY A 230 -9.00 -13.94 18.22
C GLY A 230 -9.43 -12.93 19.28
N VAL A 231 -10.69 -12.96 19.75
CA VAL A 231 -11.16 -12.05 20.82
C VAL A 231 -10.41 -12.25 22.13
N GLU A 232 -9.92 -13.45 22.40
CA GLU A 232 -9.09 -13.81 23.56
C GLU A 232 -7.72 -13.13 23.56
N THR A 233 -7.32 -12.53 22.45
CA THR A 233 -6.07 -11.77 22.34
C THR A 233 -6.21 -10.29 22.76
N TRP A 234 -7.40 -9.90 23.19
CA TRP A 234 -7.75 -8.58 23.69
C TRP A 234 -8.09 -8.66 25.18
N ASP A 235 -7.49 -7.80 26.00
CA ASP A 235 -7.75 -7.78 27.43
C ASP A 235 -9.16 -7.28 27.76
N GLY A 236 -9.92 -8.10 28.47
CA GLY A 236 -11.29 -7.78 28.86
C GLY A 236 -12.18 -7.36 27.69
N ASP A 237 -12.77 -6.18 27.80
CA ASP A 237 -13.68 -5.61 26.81
C ASP A 237 -12.98 -4.60 25.85
N SER A 238 -11.65 -4.58 25.82
CA SER A 238 -10.89 -3.61 25.03
C SER A 238 -11.10 -3.69 23.50
N TRP A 239 -11.68 -4.75 23.01
CA TRP A 239 -12.12 -4.94 21.63
C TRP A 239 -13.40 -4.15 21.28
N LYS A 240 -14.24 -3.80 22.29
CA LYS A 240 -15.53 -3.12 22.05
C LYS A 240 -15.29 -1.72 21.51
N ASN A 241 -15.95 -1.42 20.39
CA ASN A 241 -15.85 -0.14 19.70
C ASN A 241 -14.42 0.29 19.37
N ARG A 242 -13.45 -0.65 19.29
CA ARG A 242 -12.06 -0.35 18.98
C ARG A 242 -11.91 0.05 17.51
N SER A 243 -11.38 1.22 17.27
CA SER A 243 -11.03 1.74 15.95
C SER A 243 -9.64 1.25 15.51
N GLY A 244 -9.16 1.64 14.34
CA GLY A 244 -7.95 1.11 13.75
C GLY A 244 -8.15 -0.30 13.19
N THR A 245 -7.10 -1.11 13.18
CA THR A 245 -7.11 -2.50 12.70
C THR A 245 -7.75 -2.63 11.32
N ASN A 246 -7.37 -1.76 10.41
CA ASN A 246 -8.07 -1.50 9.16
C ASN A 246 -7.18 -1.74 7.94
N ALA A 247 -7.77 -2.17 6.83
CA ALA A 247 -7.11 -2.24 5.53
C ALA A 247 -7.25 -0.90 4.80
N TRP A 248 -6.43 0.10 5.17
CA TRP A 248 -6.47 1.45 4.60
C TRP A 248 -5.72 1.58 3.28
N SER A 249 -4.79 0.67 3.03
CA SER A 249 -4.02 0.61 1.80
C SER A 249 -4.69 -0.31 0.78
N TYR A 250 -3.97 -0.63 -0.29
CA TYR A 250 -4.47 -1.53 -1.31
C TYR A 250 -4.50 -2.98 -0.81
N MET A 251 -5.58 -3.68 -1.15
CA MET A 251 -5.67 -5.13 -1.08
C MET A 251 -5.29 -5.76 -2.42
N THR A 252 -5.15 -7.08 -2.46
CA THR A 252 -4.73 -7.82 -3.65
C THR A 252 -5.59 -9.06 -3.83
N VAL A 253 -5.84 -9.45 -5.08
CA VAL A 253 -6.68 -10.61 -5.39
C VAL A 253 -5.93 -11.64 -6.21
N ASP A 254 -5.90 -12.88 -5.73
CA ASP A 254 -5.58 -14.06 -6.52
C ASP A 254 -6.86 -14.55 -7.21
N VAL A 255 -7.04 -14.15 -8.45
CA VAL A 255 -8.27 -14.46 -9.21
C VAL A 255 -8.42 -15.96 -9.45
N GLU A 256 -7.30 -16.67 -9.64
CA GLU A 256 -7.27 -18.09 -9.92
C GLU A 256 -7.71 -18.92 -8.69
N ARG A 257 -7.23 -18.53 -7.50
CA ARG A 257 -7.52 -19.24 -6.25
C ARG A 257 -8.73 -18.67 -5.49
N GLY A 258 -9.27 -17.53 -5.94
CA GLY A 258 -10.38 -16.86 -5.27
C GLY A 258 -10.01 -16.33 -3.88
N LEU A 259 -8.77 -15.86 -3.70
CA LEU A 259 -8.29 -15.29 -2.44
C LEU A 259 -8.17 -13.78 -2.54
N VAL A 260 -8.53 -13.07 -1.47
CA VAL A 260 -8.17 -11.66 -1.27
C VAL A 260 -7.18 -11.56 -0.12
N PHE A 261 -6.10 -10.83 -0.35
CA PHE A 261 -5.07 -10.55 0.65
C PHE A 261 -5.22 -9.12 1.14
N ALA A 262 -5.42 -8.96 2.45
CA ALA A 262 -5.62 -7.68 3.10
C ALA A 262 -4.54 -7.42 4.15
N PRO A 263 -3.76 -6.34 4.00
CA PRO A 263 -2.82 -5.89 5.00
C PRO A 263 -3.54 -4.97 5.99
N THR A 264 -3.48 -5.27 7.28
CA THR A 264 -4.11 -4.45 8.31
C THR A 264 -3.12 -3.55 9.04
N GLY A 265 -3.60 -2.40 9.47
CA GLY A 265 -2.89 -1.45 10.31
C GLY A 265 -3.04 -1.73 11.80
N SER A 266 -2.50 -0.82 12.60
CA SER A 266 -2.48 -0.89 14.05
C SER A 266 -3.87 -0.70 14.67
N PRO A 267 -4.15 -1.29 15.83
CA PRO A 267 -5.29 -0.91 16.64
C PRO A 267 -5.10 0.50 17.21
N THR A 268 -6.15 1.30 17.27
CA THR A 268 -6.12 2.63 17.89
C THR A 268 -6.01 2.51 19.43
N SER A 269 -5.19 3.26 20.12
CA SER A 269 -4.26 4.28 19.63
C SER A 269 -2.95 3.63 19.19
N ASP A 270 -2.35 4.13 18.11
CA ASP A 270 -1.16 3.53 17.49
C ASP A 270 0.10 3.61 18.36
N PHE A 271 0.10 4.45 19.41
CA PHE A 271 1.31 4.75 20.20
C PHE A 271 1.18 4.48 21.70
N TYR A 272 0.02 3.98 22.12
CA TYR A 272 -0.25 3.57 23.49
C TYR A 272 -1.26 2.43 23.51
N GLY A 273 -0.89 1.31 24.08
CA GLY A 273 -1.69 0.09 24.14
C GLY A 273 -2.07 -0.32 25.56
N GLY A 274 -1.82 0.53 26.59
CA GLY A 274 -2.12 0.20 27.98
C GLY A 274 -3.61 -0.07 28.25
N ASP A 275 -4.49 0.42 27.37
CA ASP A 275 -5.95 0.18 27.39
C ASP A 275 -6.40 -1.02 26.55
N ARG A 276 -5.46 -1.77 25.93
CA ARG A 276 -5.75 -2.90 25.01
C ARG A 276 -4.69 -4.00 25.09
N LYS A 277 -4.28 -4.41 26.28
CA LYS A 277 -3.25 -5.45 26.46
C LYS A 277 -3.54 -6.70 25.63
N GLY A 278 -2.51 -7.46 25.32
CA GLY A 278 -2.59 -8.68 24.50
C GLY A 278 -2.04 -8.49 23.09
N LYS A 279 -2.12 -9.51 22.24
CA LYS A 279 -1.61 -9.48 20.86
C LYS A 279 -2.45 -8.61 19.91
N ASN A 280 -3.73 -8.39 20.23
CA ASN A 280 -4.70 -7.60 19.47
C ASN A 280 -4.92 -8.07 18.02
N LEU A 281 -5.31 -9.33 17.85
CA LEU A 281 -5.72 -9.85 16.53
C LEU A 281 -6.99 -9.12 16.03
N TYR A 282 -7.09 -8.74 14.76
CA TYR A 282 -6.15 -8.99 13.66
C TYR A 282 -5.39 -7.72 13.27
N GLY A 283 -4.90 -6.94 14.23
CA GLY A 283 -4.02 -5.80 13.97
C GLY A 283 -2.68 -6.25 13.41
N ASN A 284 -2.12 -5.45 12.50
CA ASN A 284 -0.81 -5.67 11.86
C ASN A 284 -0.65 -7.07 11.24
N CYS A 285 -1.72 -7.56 10.63
CA CYS A 285 -1.77 -8.88 10.01
C CYS A 285 -1.79 -8.79 8.48
N LEU A 286 -1.12 -9.74 7.83
CA LEU A 286 -1.47 -10.14 6.48
C LEU A 286 -2.57 -11.21 6.57
N ILE A 287 -3.75 -10.91 6.04
CA ILE A 287 -4.94 -11.75 6.12
C ILE A 287 -5.30 -12.26 4.72
N ALA A 288 -5.51 -13.55 4.57
CA ALA A 288 -6.05 -14.18 3.38
C ALA A 288 -7.51 -14.61 3.62
N LEU A 289 -8.43 -14.05 2.83
CA LEU A 289 -9.84 -14.41 2.89
C LEU A 289 -10.28 -15.08 1.58
N ASP A 290 -11.26 -15.95 1.67
CA ASP A 290 -12.03 -16.38 0.50
C ASP A 290 -12.79 -15.17 -0.07
N ALA A 291 -12.46 -14.78 -1.30
CA ALA A 291 -12.98 -13.55 -1.91
C ALA A 291 -14.50 -13.59 -2.17
N THR A 292 -15.09 -14.79 -2.24
CA THR A 292 -16.55 -14.97 -2.45
C THR A 292 -17.34 -14.85 -1.16
N THR A 293 -16.78 -15.36 -0.05
CA THR A 293 -17.52 -15.54 1.22
C THR A 293 -17.02 -14.71 2.39
N GLY A 294 -15.83 -14.09 2.26
CA GLY A 294 -15.17 -13.38 3.35
C GLY A 294 -14.59 -14.29 4.45
N LYS A 295 -14.65 -15.61 4.29
CA LYS A 295 -14.15 -16.55 5.29
C LYS A 295 -12.63 -16.51 5.37
N LEU A 296 -12.10 -16.46 6.60
CA LEU A 296 -10.65 -16.53 6.86
C LEU A 296 -10.08 -17.86 6.35
N ARG A 297 -9.01 -17.78 5.58
CA ARG A 297 -8.22 -18.94 5.11
C ARG A 297 -6.97 -19.09 5.96
N TRP A 298 -6.23 -18.04 6.13
CA TRP A 298 -5.07 -17.94 7.01
C TRP A 298 -4.73 -16.47 7.32
N PHE A 299 -3.91 -16.25 8.32
CA PHE A 299 -3.32 -14.95 8.63
C PHE A 299 -1.91 -15.11 9.20
N GLN A 300 -1.13 -14.04 9.11
CA GLN A 300 0.17 -13.91 9.76
C GLN A 300 0.24 -12.53 10.43
N GLN A 301 0.39 -12.50 11.75
CA GLN A 301 0.59 -11.24 12.48
C GLN A 301 2.06 -10.85 12.44
N LEU A 302 2.39 -9.68 11.90
CA LEU A 302 3.76 -9.23 11.67
C LEU A 302 4.24 -8.20 12.70
N VAL A 303 3.35 -7.73 13.57
CA VAL A 303 3.66 -6.97 14.79
C VAL A 303 2.64 -7.34 15.86
N HIS A 304 3.11 -7.77 17.03
CA HIS A 304 2.27 -8.04 18.19
C HIS A 304 2.12 -6.78 19.04
N HIS A 305 0.91 -6.46 19.48
CA HIS A 305 0.65 -5.32 20.37
C HIS A 305 1.35 -4.04 19.91
N ASP A 306 1.03 -3.58 18.70
CA ASP A 306 1.73 -2.46 18.09
C ASP A 306 1.52 -1.16 18.87
N ILE A 307 2.61 -0.55 19.31
CA ILE A 307 2.68 0.77 19.98
C ILE A 307 3.66 1.71 19.23
N TRP A 308 3.96 1.42 17.97
CA TRP A 308 4.94 2.13 17.14
C TRP A 308 4.36 2.66 15.84
N ASP A 309 3.11 2.31 15.50
CA ASP A 309 2.49 2.57 14.18
C ASP A 309 3.23 1.81 13.06
N TRP A 310 3.52 0.51 13.29
CA TRP A 310 4.18 -0.37 12.34
C TRP A 310 3.18 -1.12 11.44
N ASP A 311 2.24 -0.39 10.85
CA ASP A 311 1.26 -0.92 9.88
C ASP A 311 1.89 -1.78 8.79
N LEU A 312 1.05 -2.60 8.16
CA LEU A 312 1.31 -3.18 6.86
C LEU A 312 0.77 -2.22 5.79
N PRO A 313 1.58 -1.29 5.27
CA PRO A 313 1.07 -0.16 4.49
C PRO A 313 0.90 -0.47 3.02
N ALA A 314 1.41 -1.61 2.55
CA ALA A 314 1.58 -1.90 1.12
C ALA A 314 0.66 -3.02 0.64
N ALA A 315 0.27 -2.95 -0.63
CA ALA A 315 -0.39 -4.07 -1.29
C ALA A 315 0.44 -5.35 -1.17
N PRO A 316 -0.13 -6.45 -0.70
CA PRO A 316 0.52 -7.76 -0.78
C PRO A 316 0.76 -8.12 -2.26
N THR A 317 2.01 -8.28 -2.68
CA THR A 317 2.34 -8.51 -4.09
C THR A 317 2.40 -10.01 -4.38
N LEU A 318 1.63 -10.46 -5.38
CA LEU A 318 1.66 -11.86 -5.81
C LEU A 318 2.91 -12.13 -6.63
N ILE A 319 3.70 -13.09 -6.20
CA ILE A 319 4.96 -13.50 -6.83
C ILE A 319 5.00 -15.00 -7.00
N ASP A 320 5.99 -15.48 -7.72
CA ASP A 320 6.34 -16.90 -7.77
C ASP A 320 7.78 -17.10 -7.28
N VAL A 321 7.96 -18.05 -6.39
CA VAL A 321 9.28 -18.40 -5.83
C VAL A 321 9.68 -19.78 -6.35
N THR A 322 10.87 -19.89 -6.94
CA THR A 322 11.42 -21.17 -7.38
C THR A 322 12.37 -21.71 -6.33
N ARG A 323 12.04 -22.87 -5.75
CA ARG A 323 12.89 -23.59 -4.78
C ARG A 323 13.01 -25.06 -5.17
N ASN A 324 14.23 -25.57 -5.22
CA ASN A 324 14.52 -26.96 -5.61
C ASN A 324 13.85 -27.36 -6.95
N GLY A 325 13.87 -26.44 -7.93
CA GLY A 325 13.25 -26.63 -9.24
C GLY A 325 11.71 -26.57 -9.25
N ARG A 326 11.06 -26.38 -8.10
CA ARG A 326 9.61 -26.26 -7.99
C ARG A 326 9.20 -24.79 -7.86
N LYS A 327 8.23 -24.37 -8.68
CA LYS A 327 7.58 -23.07 -8.60
C LYS A 327 6.50 -23.09 -7.51
N ILE A 328 6.58 -22.18 -6.56
CA ILE A 328 5.67 -22.01 -5.43
C ILE A 328 4.94 -20.67 -5.60
N PRO A 329 3.61 -20.67 -5.72
CA PRO A 329 2.84 -19.43 -5.67
C PRO A 329 3.02 -18.77 -4.30
N ALA A 330 3.48 -17.52 -4.29
CA ALA A 330 3.80 -16.81 -3.05
C ALA A 330 3.18 -15.42 -3.02
N VAL A 331 3.08 -14.86 -1.82
CA VAL A 331 2.70 -13.47 -1.58
C VAL A 331 3.81 -12.79 -0.77
N ALA A 332 4.26 -11.63 -1.25
CA ALA A 332 5.29 -10.82 -0.63
C ALA A 332 4.68 -9.59 0.05
N GLN A 333 4.99 -9.39 1.33
CA GLN A 333 4.52 -8.26 2.13
C GLN A 333 5.70 -7.46 2.67
N ILE A 334 5.83 -6.22 2.20
CA ILE A 334 6.72 -5.24 2.82
C ILE A 334 5.97 -4.46 3.90
N THR A 335 6.64 -4.17 5.00
CA THR A 335 6.07 -3.46 6.17
C THR A 335 6.64 -2.03 6.29
N LYS A 336 6.06 -1.20 7.16
CA LYS A 336 6.65 0.11 7.53
C LYS A 336 8.07 -0.04 8.08
N MET A 337 8.37 -1.16 8.72
CA MET A 337 9.72 -1.50 9.21
C MET A 337 10.73 -1.80 8.11
N SER A 338 10.30 -1.85 6.83
CA SER A 338 11.10 -2.36 5.69
C SER A 338 11.54 -3.81 5.84
N THR A 339 10.87 -4.60 6.64
CA THR A 339 10.99 -6.04 6.63
C THR A 339 10.12 -6.62 5.53
N LEU A 340 10.68 -7.53 4.75
CA LEU A 340 9.98 -8.21 3.66
C LEU A 340 9.70 -9.65 4.06
N PHE A 341 8.42 -9.99 4.17
CA PHE A 341 7.96 -11.35 4.42
C PHE A 341 7.46 -11.97 3.13
N ILE A 342 7.73 -13.27 2.94
CA ILE A 342 7.29 -14.02 1.76
C ILE A 342 6.63 -15.30 2.24
N PHE A 343 5.35 -15.47 1.91
CA PHE A 343 4.52 -16.60 2.34
C PHE A 343 4.05 -17.42 1.15
N ASP A 344 3.88 -18.72 1.35
CA ASP A 344 3.08 -19.55 0.45
C ASP A 344 1.66 -18.97 0.38
N ARG A 345 1.15 -18.78 -0.82
CA ARG A 345 -0.11 -18.06 -1.07
C ARG A 345 -1.33 -18.82 -0.59
N GLU A 346 -1.25 -20.17 -0.56
CA GLU A 346 -2.37 -21.04 -0.21
C GLU A 346 -2.42 -21.36 1.29
N THR A 347 -1.25 -21.52 1.91
CA THR A 347 -1.14 -21.99 3.30
C THR A 347 -0.78 -20.90 4.30
N GLY A 348 -0.18 -19.79 3.84
CA GLY A 348 0.39 -18.77 4.72
C GLY A 348 1.72 -19.14 5.37
N GLU A 349 2.32 -20.29 5.01
CA GLU A 349 3.61 -20.71 5.55
C GLU A 349 4.74 -19.77 5.11
N PRO A 350 5.61 -19.30 6.03
CA PRO A 350 6.72 -18.44 5.68
C PRO A 350 7.79 -19.21 4.90
N LEU A 351 8.05 -18.83 3.65
CA LEU A 351 8.98 -19.54 2.79
C LEU A 351 10.45 -19.42 3.23
N PHE A 352 10.81 -18.38 3.97
CA PHE A 352 12.18 -18.12 4.40
C PHE A 352 12.35 -18.02 5.92
N GLY A 353 11.34 -18.49 6.66
CA GLY A 353 11.34 -18.54 8.12
C GLY A 353 11.04 -17.20 8.80
N ILE A 354 10.51 -17.29 10.01
CA ILE A 354 10.27 -16.18 10.94
C ILE A 354 10.81 -16.60 12.30
N GLU A 355 11.47 -15.68 12.99
CA GLU A 355 11.98 -15.84 14.36
C GLU A 355 11.31 -14.83 15.29
N GLU A 356 10.81 -15.31 16.42
CA GLU A 356 10.40 -14.46 17.54
C GLU A 356 11.63 -13.98 18.29
N ARG A 357 11.85 -12.67 18.34
CA ARG A 357 13.00 -12.07 19.03
C ARG A 357 12.54 -11.17 20.16
N PRO A 358 13.22 -11.21 21.35
CA PRO A 358 12.92 -10.32 22.46
C PRO A 358 13.04 -8.84 22.06
N VAL A 359 12.16 -8.00 22.59
CA VAL A 359 12.14 -6.55 22.36
C VAL A 359 12.12 -5.77 23.66
N PRO A 360 12.57 -4.49 23.65
CA PRO A 360 12.57 -3.64 24.84
C PRO A 360 11.15 -3.43 25.39
N GLN A 361 11.04 -3.44 26.72
CA GLN A 361 9.79 -3.15 27.41
C GLN A 361 9.58 -1.65 27.57
N SER A 362 8.32 -1.20 27.51
CA SER A 362 7.91 0.17 27.80
C SER A 362 7.98 0.45 29.29
N ASP A 363 8.36 1.67 29.66
CA ASP A 363 8.33 2.23 31.01
C ASP A 363 7.10 3.13 31.26
N VAL A 364 6.23 3.28 30.27
CA VAL A 364 5.00 4.07 30.38
C VAL A 364 3.99 3.33 31.25
N PRO A 365 3.46 3.96 32.31
CA PRO A 365 2.52 3.31 33.21
C PRO A 365 1.30 2.75 32.48
N GLY A 366 0.92 1.52 32.84
CA GLY A 366 -0.19 0.80 32.23
C GLY A 366 0.15 0.10 30.91
N GLU A 367 1.21 0.51 30.19
CA GLU A 367 1.68 -0.14 28.97
C GLU A 367 2.39 -1.46 29.28
N ALA A 368 2.25 -2.43 28.39
CA ALA A 368 2.93 -3.72 28.46
C ALA A 368 3.30 -4.18 27.06
N THR A 369 4.50 -3.83 26.62
CA THR A 369 5.02 -4.28 25.33
C THR A 369 4.98 -5.79 25.24
N TRP A 370 4.50 -6.35 24.11
CA TRP A 370 4.57 -7.79 23.90
C TRP A 370 6.03 -8.26 23.92
N PRO A 371 6.36 -9.34 24.65
CA PRO A 371 7.76 -9.67 24.97
C PRO A 371 8.66 -9.93 23.75
N THR A 372 8.08 -10.44 22.67
CA THR A 372 8.79 -10.78 21.43
C THR A 372 8.08 -10.21 20.21
N GLN A 373 8.81 -10.09 19.11
CA GLN A 373 8.26 -9.68 17.81
C GLN A 373 8.77 -10.58 16.70
N PRO A 374 7.97 -10.80 15.64
CA PRO A 374 8.36 -11.62 14.51
C PRO A 374 9.33 -10.90 13.57
N PHE A 375 10.46 -11.54 13.28
CA PHE A 375 11.45 -11.08 12.32
C PHE A 375 11.59 -12.09 11.19
N PRO A 376 11.60 -11.68 9.91
CA PRO A 376 11.95 -12.59 8.84
C PRO A 376 13.43 -12.99 8.98
N VAL A 377 13.71 -14.29 8.82
CA VAL A 377 15.10 -14.79 8.80
C VAL A 377 15.80 -14.27 7.54
N LYS A 378 15.08 -14.23 6.43
CA LYS A 378 15.48 -13.65 5.14
C LYS A 378 14.29 -12.99 4.44
N PRO A 379 14.55 -11.91 3.69
CA PRO A 379 15.79 -11.13 3.56
C PRO A 379 16.12 -10.36 4.83
N PRO A 380 17.34 -9.80 4.97
CA PRO A 380 17.62 -8.83 6.01
C PRO A 380 16.75 -7.57 5.80
N PRO A 381 16.55 -6.72 6.83
CA PRO A 381 15.82 -5.47 6.67
C PRO A 381 16.34 -4.64 5.50
N LEU A 382 15.40 -4.09 4.70
CA LEU A 382 15.75 -3.35 3.49
C LEU A 382 16.17 -1.91 3.78
N SER A 383 15.83 -1.36 4.95
CA SER A 383 16.26 -0.03 5.41
C SER A 383 17.07 -0.13 6.70
N ARG A 384 17.60 0.99 7.16
CA ARG A 384 18.20 1.13 8.48
C ARG A 384 17.17 0.80 9.57
N THR A 385 17.53 -0.07 10.51
CA THR A 385 16.68 -0.46 11.67
C THR A 385 17.37 -0.21 13.01
N THR A 386 18.63 0.19 12.99
CA THR A 386 19.44 0.53 14.17
C THR A 386 20.13 1.87 13.94
N PHE A 387 20.56 2.49 15.04
CA PHE A 387 21.35 3.72 15.01
C PHE A 387 22.37 3.68 16.16
N ASP A 388 23.65 3.69 15.81
CA ASP A 388 24.75 3.82 16.76
C ASP A 388 25.23 5.29 16.77
N PRO A 389 25.03 6.03 17.88
CA PRO A 389 25.46 7.43 17.94
C PRO A 389 26.96 7.64 17.71
N ALA A 390 27.80 6.61 17.88
CA ALA A 390 29.23 6.70 17.63
C ALA A 390 29.58 6.66 16.14
N GLN A 391 28.73 6.04 15.30
CA GLN A 391 29.05 5.75 13.90
C GLN A 391 28.05 6.32 12.88
N ASP A 392 26.77 6.43 13.28
CA ASP A 392 25.67 6.63 12.34
C ASP A 392 25.19 8.07 12.21
N PHE A 393 25.79 9.02 12.92
CA PHE A 393 25.47 10.44 12.73
C PHE A 393 25.88 10.94 11.34
N TYR A 394 25.14 11.93 10.87
CA TYR A 394 25.51 12.71 9.70
C TYR A 394 26.87 13.39 9.87
N THR A 395 27.72 13.33 8.85
CA THR A 395 29.10 13.85 8.89
C THR A 395 29.51 14.67 7.66
N LEU A 396 28.62 14.82 6.64
CA LEU A 396 29.00 15.45 5.37
C LEU A 396 29.32 16.95 5.50
N THR A 397 28.64 17.64 6.41
CA THR A 397 28.86 19.08 6.63
C THR A 397 28.97 19.37 8.13
N PRO A 398 30.01 20.12 8.59
CA PRO A 398 30.25 20.35 10.03
C PRO A 398 29.09 21.00 10.76
N GLU A 399 28.44 22.00 10.14
CA GLU A 399 27.34 22.76 10.71
C GLU A 399 26.10 21.87 10.97
N HIS A 400 25.75 21.00 10.04
CA HIS A 400 24.64 20.10 10.20
C HIS A 400 24.97 18.95 11.16
N ALA A 401 26.19 18.46 11.15
CA ALA A 401 26.66 17.47 12.12
C ALA A 401 26.58 17.99 13.56
N ALA A 402 27.00 19.24 13.80
CA ALA A 402 26.90 19.90 15.10
C ALA A 402 25.43 20.03 15.55
N TYR A 403 24.54 20.52 14.67
CA TYR A 403 23.10 20.60 14.92
C TYR A 403 22.51 19.25 15.36
N CYS A 404 22.85 18.18 14.66
CA CYS A 404 22.30 16.85 14.96
C CYS A 404 22.78 16.28 16.30
N ARG A 405 24.03 16.54 16.69
CA ARG A 405 24.56 16.16 18.02
C ARG A 405 23.92 16.97 19.14
N GLU A 406 23.82 18.29 18.97
CA GLU A 406 23.11 19.17 19.91
C GLU A 406 21.65 18.75 20.12
N LEU A 407 20.94 18.41 19.01
CA LEU A 407 19.58 17.90 19.06
C LEU A 407 19.49 16.62 19.90
N TRP A 408 20.39 15.68 19.70
CA TRP A 408 20.47 14.41 20.44
C TRP A 408 20.69 14.64 21.93
N ASP A 409 21.69 15.43 22.27
CA ASP A 409 22.11 15.68 23.66
C ASP A 409 21.06 16.49 24.44
N THR A 410 20.55 17.59 23.84
CA THR A 410 19.56 18.48 24.46
C THR A 410 18.27 17.75 24.83
N HIS A 411 17.82 16.82 23.97
CA HIS A 411 16.58 16.09 24.18
C HIS A 411 16.78 14.71 24.80
N LYS A 412 17.97 14.40 25.31
CA LYS A 412 18.31 13.10 25.94
C LYS A 412 17.84 11.93 25.06
N MET A 413 18.20 11.98 23.77
CA MET A 413 17.73 10.99 22.82
C MET A 413 18.36 9.63 23.08
N TYR A 414 17.59 8.56 22.82
CA TYR A 414 18.03 7.18 22.98
C TYR A 414 17.41 6.29 21.91
N THR A 415 18.05 5.14 21.67
CA THR A 415 17.53 4.08 20.81
C THR A 415 17.93 2.71 21.33
N LYS A 416 17.07 1.71 21.13
CA LYS A 416 17.30 0.29 21.41
C LYS A 416 16.91 -0.57 20.20
N GLY A 417 17.00 0.02 19.01
CA GLY A 417 16.59 -0.62 17.75
C GLY A 417 15.15 -0.30 17.33
N ILE A 418 14.62 -1.05 16.38
CA ILE A 418 13.36 -0.77 15.68
C ILE A 418 12.12 -0.80 16.58
N PHE A 419 12.12 -1.60 17.63
CA PHE A 419 11.04 -1.70 18.63
C PHE A 419 11.34 -0.95 19.92
N THR A 420 12.08 0.17 19.85
CA THR A 420 12.28 1.05 20.99
C THR A 420 10.96 1.71 21.38
N PRO A 421 10.40 1.49 22.59
CA PRO A 421 9.19 2.19 23.01
C PRO A 421 9.48 3.68 23.25
N ALA A 422 8.47 4.54 23.03
CA ALA A 422 8.56 5.94 23.42
C ALA A 422 8.45 6.07 24.96
N GLY A 423 9.43 6.69 25.61
CA GLY A 423 9.48 6.89 27.07
C GLY A 423 8.90 8.22 27.52
N LEU A 424 8.80 8.43 28.85
CA LEU A 424 8.30 9.66 29.47
C LEU A 424 9.41 10.74 29.61
N ASP A 425 10.59 10.35 30.07
CA ASP A 425 11.65 11.28 30.46
C ASP A 425 12.72 11.53 29.40
N ALA A 426 12.78 10.66 28.41
CA ALA A 426 13.76 10.69 27.33
C ALA A 426 13.08 10.55 25.97
N THR A 427 13.74 11.03 24.94
CA THR A 427 13.19 11.05 23.60
C THR A 427 13.67 9.84 22.79
N MET A 428 12.76 8.99 22.40
CA MET A 428 13.03 7.83 21.54
C MET A 428 13.45 8.27 20.14
N VAL A 429 14.45 7.58 19.57
CA VAL A 429 14.77 7.60 18.13
C VAL A 429 14.65 6.17 17.60
N THR A 430 13.83 5.97 16.58
CA THR A 430 13.72 4.69 15.88
C THR A 430 13.99 4.86 14.38
N PHE A 431 14.49 3.81 13.76
CA PHE A 431 14.62 3.68 12.32
C PHE A 431 13.90 2.42 11.84
N PRO A 432 13.17 2.54 10.72
CA PRO A 432 12.77 3.77 10.04
C PRO A 432 11.76 4.59 10.87
N SER A 433 11.26 5.69 10.32
CA SER A 433 10.17 6.46 10.94
C SER A 433 8.81 5.83 10.67
N THR A 434 7.73 6.35 11.30
CA THR A 434 6.34 5.95 11.01
C THR A 434 5.85 6.30 9.59
N LEU A 435 6.60 7.10 8.83
CA LEU A 435 6.39 7.14 7.37
C LEU A 435 6.74 5.81 6.70
N GLY A 436 7.41 4.94 7.42
CA GLY A 436 7.89 3.65 6.94
C GLY A 436 9.19 3.77 6.15
N GLY A 437 10.03 2.75 6.26
CA GLY A 437 11.07 2.53 5.29
C GLY A 437 10.46 2.10 3.96
N GLY A 438 9.54 1.10 3.95
CA GLY A 438 8.56 0.86 2.89
C GLY A 438 7.22 1.51 3.23
N ASN A 439 6.44 1.93 2.22
CA ASN A 439 5.14 2.56 2.42
C ASN A 439 4.08 1.99 1.45
N TRP A 440 2.90 2.63 1.36
CA TRP A 440 1.73 2.18 0.61
C TRP A 440 2.00 1.84 -0.87
N SER A 441 3.05 2.39 -1.45
CA SER A 441 3.49 2.09 -2.80
C SER A 441 3.99 0.65 -3.01
N GLY A 442 4.52 0.01 -1.98
CA GLY A 442 4.87 -1.41 -1.98
C GLY A 442 5.94 -1.84 -2.99
N LEU A 443 5.72 -3.01 -3.59
CA LEU A 443 6.68 -3.69 -4.46
C LEU A 443 6.25 -3.64 -5.93
N SER A 444 7.22 -3.73 -6.87
CA SER A 444 6.98 -4.26 -8.22
C SER A 444 7.75 -5.56 -8.39
N TYR A 445 7.18 -6.51 -9.14
CA TYR A 445 7.76 -7.85 -9.34
C TYR A 445 8.10 -8.09 -10.80
N ASP A 446 9.33 -8.48 -11.08
CA ASP A 446 9.78 -8.95 -12.39
C ASP A 446 9.74 -10.49 -12.41
N PRO A 447 8.74 -11.10 -13.07
CA PRO A 447 8.63 -12.54 -13.16
C PRO A 447 9.69 -13.20 -14.06
N ILE A 448 10.39 -12.41 -14.89
CA ILE A 448 11.44 -12.88 -15.80
C ILE A 448 12.76 -13.01 -15.02
N GLY A 449 13.12 -11.95 -14.30
CA GLY A 449 14.36 -11.91 -13.50
C GLY A 449 14.22 -12.49 -12.09
N GLY A 450 13.00 -12.83 -11.65
CA GLY A 450 12.74 -13.35 -10.30
C GLY A 450 13.07 -12.36 -9.19
N ARG A 451 12.76 -11.06 -9.39
CA ARG A 451 13.12 -9.99 -8.46
C ARG A 451 11.93 -9.12 -8.10
N VAL A 452 11.90 -8.64 -6.86
CA VAL A 452 11.04 -7.53 -6.46
C VAL A 452 11.86 -6.27 -6.24
N PHE A 453 11.27 -5.12 -6.58
CA PHE A 453 11.88 -3.80 -6.43
C PHE A 453 11.02 -2.92 -5.53
N THR A 454 11.69 -2.14 -4.69
CA THR A 454 11.04 -1.16 -3.81
C THR A 454 11.96 0.02 -3.54
N ASN A 455 11.36 1.19 -3.41
CA ASN A 455 12.05 2.34 -2.86
C ASN A 455 11.82 2.39 -1.35
N ILE A 456 12.89 2.68 -0.60
CA ILE A 456 12.86 2.72 0.87
C ILE A 456 13.42 4.05 1.40
N MET A 457 13.04 4.38 2.64
CA MET A 457 13.55 5.54 3.38
C MET A 457 14.38 5.13 4.58
N ASN A 458 15.51 5.82 4.79
CA ASN A 458 16.34 5.73 5.99
C ASN A 458 16.15 6.98 6.88
N LEU A 459 14.91 7.39 7.10
CA LEU A 459 14.55 8.53 7.94
C LEU A 459 14.17 8.08 9.34
N GLY A 460 14.79 8.66 10.36
CA GLY A 460 14.48 8.35 11.76
C GLY A 460 13.22 9.05 12.28
N GLN A 461 12.57 8.42 13.24
CA GLN A 461 11.46 8.94 14.05
C GLN A 461 11.98 9.48 15.36
N VAL A 462 11.35 10.56 15.85
CA VAL A 462 11.58 11.12 17.18
C VAL A 462 10.25 11.19 17.93
N ALA A 463 10.15 10.57 19.09
CA ALA A 463 8.93 10.58 19.89
C ALA A 463 9.22 10.45 21.40
N ARG A 464 8.28 10.92 22.20
CA ARG A 464 8.15 10.62 23.62
C ARG A 464 6.66 10.57 24.00
N MET A 465 6.35 10.01 25.16
CA MET A 465 5.00 10.00 25.70
C MET A 465 4.82 11.14 26.71
N GLU A 466 3.62 11.70 26.73
CA GLU A 466 3.19 12.65 27.77
C GLU A 466 1.83 12.21 28.31
N ARG A 467 1.61 12.39 29.62
CA ARG A 467 0.30 12.14 30.22
C ARG A 467 -0.65 13.27 29.86
N ARG A 468 -1.84 12.93 29.39
CA ARG A 468 -2.90 13.91 29.10
C ARG A 468 -3.39 14.57 30.40
N SER A 469 -3.50 15.87 30.41
CA SER A 469 -3.98 16.62 31.57
C SER A 469 -5.47 16.39 31.82
N ASN A 470 -6.29 16.39 30.74
CA ASN A 470 -7.74 16.20 30.79
C ASN A 470 -8.16 15.35 29.58
N PRO A 471 -8.02 14.02 29.64
CA PRO A 471 -8.40 13.18 28.52
C PRO A 471 -9.91 13.24 28.29
N ALA A 472 -10.32 13.43 27.03
CA ALA A 472 -11.71 13.29 26.62
C ALA A 472 -12.19 11.84 26.81
N PRO A 473 -13.51 11.58 26.92
CA PRO A 473 -14.03 10.22 26.95
C PRO A 473 -13.50 9.38 25.78
N GLY A 474 -12.99 8.18 26.07
CA GLY A 474 -12.39 7.29 25.07
C GLY A 474 -10.99 7.67 24.60
N ALA A 475 -10.42 8.76 25.10
CA ALA A 475 -9.02 9.09 24.82
C ALA A 475 -8.08 8.25 25.70
N PRO A 476 -6.93 7.78 25.18
CA PRO A 476 -5.92 7.10 25.97
C PRO A 476 -5.30 8.05 27.02
N GLU A 477 -4.83 7.49 28.13
CA GLU A 477 -4.24 8.26 29.23
C GLU A 477 -2.95 8.99 28.81
N TYR A 478 -2.20 8.36 27.94
CA TYR A 478 -0.94 8.91 27.41
C TYR A 478 -1.08 9.20 25.92
N GLU A 479 -0.36 10.22 25.45
CA GLU A 479 -0.28 10.58 24.05
C GLU A 479 1.16 10.74 23.59
N ARG A 480 1.38 10.45 22.30
CA ARG A 480 2.67 10.70 21.68
C ARG A 480 2.86 12.18 21.40
N THR A 481 4.04 12.67 21.72
CA THR A 481 4.52 14.00 21.37
C THR A 481 5.98 13.94 20.88
N SER A 482 6.56 15.08 20.58
CA SER A 482 7.97 15.23 20.24
C SER A 482 8.56 16.45 20.96
N PRO A 483 9.87 16.64 20.96
CA PRO A 483 10.50 17.85 21.49
C PRO A 483 9.90 19.16 20.97
N TRP A 484 9.32 19.13 19.79
CA TRP A 484 8.70 20.28 19.13
C TRP A 484 7.19 20.41 19.43
N LYS A 485 6.68 19.67 20.41
CA LYS A 485 5.25 19.66 20.78
C LYS A 485 4.33 19.31 19.60
N ARG A 486 4.79 18.42 18.74
CA ARG A 486 4.04 17.86 17.59
C ARG A 486 3.87 16.37 17.77
N PRO A 487 2.75 15.78 17.40
CA PRO A 487 2.52 14.33 17.53
C PRO A 487 3.56 13.50 16.76
N ILE A 488 4.11 14.05 15.69
CA ILE A 488 5.09 13.36 14.82
C ILE A 488 6.36 14.19 14.74
N GLY A 489 7.48 13.63 15.19
CA GLY A 489 8.82 14.17 15.02
C GLY A 489 9.63 13.35 14.02
N ARG A 490 10.54 14.01 13.32
CA ARG A 490 11.51 13.35 12.43
C ARG A 490 12.92 13.69 12.88
N PHE A 491 13.82 12.73 12.79
CA PHE A 491 15.23 12.93 13.14
C PHE A 491 15.98 13.61 12.01
N TRP A 492 15.69 14.89 11.82
CA TRP A 492 16.23 15.76 10.78
C TRP A 492 16.33 17.22 11.24
N ASN A 493 17.03 18.04 10.47
CA ASN A 493 16.98 19.49 10.64
C ASN A 493 15.62 20.03 10.19
N LEU A 494 14.98 20.87 11.01
CA LEU A 494 13.62 21.37 10.78
C LEU A 494 13.51 22.32 9.58
N GLU A 495 14.60 23.00 9.20
CA GLU A 495 14.64 23.95 8.10
C GLU A 495 15.01 23.26 6.78
N THR A 496 16.15 22.59 6.77
CA THR A 496 16.70 21.96 5.56
C THR A 496 16.06 20.60 5.25
N ARG A 497 15.47 19.95 6.26
CA ARG A 497 14.92 18.57 6.21
C ARG A 497 15.97 17.50 5.87
N ILE A 498 17.24 17.84 5.98
CA ILE A 498 18.32 16.88 5.86
C ILE A 498 18.29 15.99 7.10
N PRO A 499 18.25 14.65 6.97
CA PRO A 499 18.27 13.73 8.10
C PRO A 499 19.55 13.85 8.92
N CYS A 500 19.44 13.54 10.21
CA CYS A 500 20.56 13.54 11.15
C CYS A 500 21.37 12.24 11.17
N SER A 501 20.94 11.24 10.42
CA SER A 501 21.71 10.00 10.21
C SER A 501 22.66 10.13 9.01
N ALA A 502 23.67 9.28 8.96
CA ALA A 502 24.51 9.15 7.78
C ALA A 502 23.69 8.70 6.55
N PRO A 503 23.99 9.20 5.32
CA PRO A 503 23.35 8.74 4.10
C PRO A 503 23.69 7.25 3.80
N PRO A 504 22.98 6.60 2.85
CA PRO A 504 21.90 7.16 2.01
C PRO A 504 20.59 7.34 2.75
N PHE A 505 19.87 8.46 2.50
CA PHE A 505 18.59 8.78 3.13
C PHE A 505 17.40 8.11 2.47
N GLY A 506 17.60 7.63 1.26
CA GLY A 506 16.65 6.83 0.49
C GLY A 506 17.36 6.01 -0.55
N GLU A 507 16.83 4.83 -0.84
CA GLU A 507 17.43 3.86 -1.74
C GLU A 507 16.37 3.20 -2.61
N LEU A 508 16.79 2.73 -3.79
CA LEU A 508 16.09 1.73 -4.58
C LEU A 508 16.76 0.37 -4.33
N VAL A 509 15.95 -0.63 -3.97
CA VAL A 509 16.44 -1.95 -3.56
C VAL A 509 15.80 -3.02 -4.44
N ALA A 510 16.60 -3.97 -4.91
CA ALA A 510 16.16 -5.20 -5.56
C ALA A 510 16.42 -6.40 -4.67
N VAL A 511 15.43 -7.27 -4.54
CA VAL A 511 15.52 -8.53 -3.79
C VAL A 511 15.24 -9.69 -4.73
N ASP A 512 16.13 -10.68 -4.79
CA ASP A 512 15.90 -11.95 -5.45
C ASP A 512 14.89 -12.77 -4.63
N VAL A 513 13.75 -13.09 -5.22
CA VAL A 513 12.66 -13.77 -4.49
C VAL A 513 12.92 -15.27 -4.27
N ASN A 514 13.82 -15.87 -5.03
CA ASN A 514 14.12 -17.29 -4.93
C ASN A 514 15.08 -17.62 -3.79
N THR A 515 15.95 -16.65 -3.44
CA THR A 515 16.95 -16.77 -2.38
C THR A 515 16.64 -15.91 -1.17
N ALA A 516 15.70 -14.95 -1.31
CA ALA A 516 15.42 -13.87 -0.38
C ALA A 516 16.70 -13.13 0.04
N SER A 517 17.49 -12.72 -0.94
CA SER A 517 18.71 -11.92 -0.74
C SER A 517 18.61 -10.60 -1.49
N ILE A 518 19.23 -9.55 -0.94
CA ILE A 518 19.35 -8.27 -1.64
C ILE A 518 20.29 -8.49 -2.84
N ALA A 519 19.74 -8.33 -4.05
CA ALA A 519 20.52 -8.44 -5.28
C ALA A 519 21.40 -7.20 -5.50
N TRP A 520 20.83 -6.03 -5.27
CA TRP A 520 21.53 -4.74 -5.30
C TRP A 520 20.73 -3.67 -4.55
N ARG A 521 21.41 -2.59 -4.19
CA ARG A 521 20.82 -1.34 -3.70
C ARG A 521 21.59 -0.14 -4.20
N VAL A 522 20.89 0.95 -4.51
CA VAL A 522 21.48 2.19 -4.97
C VAL A 522 20.80 3.38 -4.30
N PRO A 523 21.52 4.47 -3.99
CA PRO A 523 20.90 5.71 -3.51
C PRO A 523 19.85 6.22 -4.50
N LEU A 524 18.70 6.66 -3.98
CA LEU A 524 17.59 7.19 -4.77
C LEU A 524 17.29 8.63 -4.36
N GLY A 525 17.50 9.54 -5.31
CA GLY A 525 17.36 10.99 -5.11
C GLY A 525 18.65 11.67 -4.65
N VAL A 526 18.62 12.99 -4.63
CA VAL A 526 19.73 13.82 -4.19
C VAL A 526 19.20 15.13 -3.56
N PHE A 527 19.87 15.61 -2.52
CA PHE A 527 19.68 16.98 -2.05
C PHE A 527 20.55 17.90 -2.89
N GLU A 528 19.96 18.86 -3.62
CA GLU A 528 20.70 19.73 -4.55
C GLU A 528 21.79 20.56 -3.85
N ASP A 529 21.52 21.04 -2.62
CA ASP A 529 22.51 21.78 -1.82
C ASP A 529 23.73 20.91 -1.46
N LEU A 530 23.50 19.63 -1.16
CA LEU A 530 24.59 18.68 -0.89
C LEU A 530 25.34 18.31 -2.17
N LYS A 531 24.62 18.16 -3.29
CA LYS A 531 25.23 17.91 -4.61
C LYS A 531 26.15 19.05 -5.02
N ALA A 532 25.71 20.30 -4.83
CA ALA A 532 26.55 21.48 -5.12
C ALA A 532 27.84 21.53 -4.28
N ARG A 533 27.84 20.81 -3.14
CA ARG A 533 29.02 20.65 -2.25
C ARG A 533 29.82 19.36 -2.53
N GLY A 534 29.51 18.64 -3.60
CA GLY A 534 30.22 17.42 -4.02
C GLY A 534 29.67 16.11 -3.49
N PHE A 535 28.47 16.12 -2.83
CA PHE A 535 27.82 14.92 -2.28
C PHE A 535 26.61 14.51 -3.13
N ASP A 536 26.83 13.77 -4.19
CA ASP A 536 25.84 13.42 -5.22
C ASP A 536 25.09 12.09 -4.97
N ARG A 537 25.51 11.30 -3.98
CA ARG A 537 24.96 9.98 -3.67
C ARG A 537 24.24 9.91 -2.31
N THR A 538 23.55 10.98 -1.97
CA THR A 538 22.92 11.07 -0.64
C THR A 538 21.60 10.31 -0.52
N GLY A 539 20.90 10.07 -1.63
CA GLY A 539 19.51 9.69 -1.58
C GLY A 539 18.65 10.80 -0.96
N THR A 540 17.33 10.66 -1.00
CA THR A 540 16.38 11.52 -0.26
C THR A 540 15.29 10.70 0.38
N PRO A 541 14.60 11.22 1.41
CA PRO A 541 13.29 10.68 1.77
C PRO A 541 12.42 10.60 0.52
N ASN A 542 11.64 9.54 0.38
CA ASN A 542 10.87 9.26 -0.82
C ASN A 542 9.54 8.58 -0.49
N MET A 543 8.55 8.80 -1.35
CA MET A 543 7.23 8.16 -1.28
C MET A 543 6.70 8.05 -2.71
N GLY A 544 6.07 6.98 -3.05
CA GLY A 544 5.72 6.61 -4.42
C GLY A 544 6.24 5.21 -4.69
N GLY A 545 5.99 4.66 -5.87
CA GLY A 545 6.31 3.28 -6.15
C GLY A 545 7.10 3.07 -7.43
N THR A 546 7.49 1.82 -7.61
CA THR A 546 8.16 1.33 -8.81
C THR A 546 7.19 0.60 -9.73
N ILE A 547 7.48 0.58 -11.02
CA ILE A 547 7.00 -0.43 -11.97
C ILE A 547 8.20 -1.06 -12.67
N THR A 548 8.01 -2.28 -13.16
CA THR A 548 9.04 -2.97 -13.96
C THR A 548 8.48 -3.44 -15.29
N THR A 549 9.36 -3.64 -16.28
CA THR A 549 8.98 -4.02 -17.65
C THR A 549 9.74 -5.25 -18.11
N ALA A 550 9.20 -5.94 -19.12
CA ALA A 550 9.81 -7.11 -19.73
C ALA A 550 11.19 -6.84 -20.39
N GLU A 551 11.51 -5.57 -20.64
CA GLU A 551 12.82 -5.15 -21.15
C GLU A 551 13.81 -4.80 -20.01
N GLY A 552 13.48 -5.19 -18.77
CA GLY A 552 14.36 -5.04 -17.63
C GLY A 552 14.56 -3.59 -17.18
N LEU A 553 13.53 -2.74 -17.30
CA LEU A 553 13.53 -1.39 -16.78
C LEU A 553 12.73 -1.30 -15.49
N VAL A 554 13.22 -0.51 -14.53
CA VAL A 554 12.50 -0.10 -13.33
C VAL A 554 12.28 1.40 -13.37
N PHE A 555 11.02 1.84 -13.47
CA PHE A 555 10.68 3.26 -13.42
C PHE A 555 10.27 3.65 -12.00
N VAL A 556 10.75 4.80 -11.52
CA VAL A 556 10.44 5.35 -10.20
C VAL A 556 10.55 6.87 -10.17
N GLY A 557 9.55 7.51 -9.54
CA GLY A 557 9.63 8.88 -9.07
C GLY A 557 9.88 8.89 -7.56
N GLY A 558 9.00 9.53 -6.79
CA GLY A 558 8.90 9.40 -5.33
C GLY A 558 9.84 10.29 -4.54
N THR A 559 10.93 10.76 -5.11
CA THR A 559 11.94 11.58 -4.45
C THR A 559 11.54 13.05 -4.33
N ILE A 560 12.09 13.75 -3.34
CA ILE A 560 11.80 15.18 -3.15
C ILE A 560 12.56 16.09 -4.14
N ASP A 561 13.46 15.54 -4.94
CA ASP A 561 14.25 16.26 -5.95
C ASP A 561 13.54 16.45 -7.29
N LYS A 562 12.23 16.14 -7.36
CA LYS A 562 11.36 16.31 -8.53
C LYS A 562 11.79 15.49 -9.76
N ARG A 563 12.54 14.41 -9.59
CA ARG A 563 13.06 13.63 -10.72
C ARG A 563 12.28 12.34 -10.92
N PHE A 564 12.04 12.03 -12.17
CA PHE A 564 11.53 10.75 -12.62
C PHE A 564 12.63 9.99 -13.34
N ARG A 565 12.84 8.71 -12.99
CA ARG A 565 14.01 7.93 -13.37
C ARG A 565 13.66 6.56 -13.90
N ALA A 566 14.55 6.02 -14.76
CA ALA A 566 14.56 4.62 -15.14
C ALA A 566 15.91 3.98 -14.79
N PHE A 567 15.83 2.78 -14.22
CA PHE A 567 16.98 1.99 -13.80
C PHE A 567 17.02 0.65 -14.53
N ASP A 568 18.21 0.09 -14.68
CA ASP A 568 18.41 -1.29 -15.11
C ASP A 568 18.00 -2.25 -13.99
N ALA A 569 17.05 -3.14 -14.25
CA ALA A 569 16.54 -4.10 -13.28
C ALA A 569 17.57 -5.13 -12.79
N GLU A 570 18.62 -5.38 -13.60
CA GLU A 570 19.66 -6.34 -13.28
C GLU A 570 20.76 -5.76 -12.39
N THR A 571 21.16 -4.51 -12.66
CA THR A 571 22.35 -3.90 -12.07
C THR A 571 22.05 -2.73 -11.12
N GLY A 572 20.86 -2.13 -11.21
CA GLY A 572 20.55 -0.88 -10.51
C GLY A 572 21.17 0.37 -11.14
N ALA A 573 21.78 0.27 -12.32
CA ALA A 573 22.35 1.43 -13.02
C ALA A 573 21.22 2.36 -13.49
N GLN A 574 21.37 3.66 -13.26
CA GLN A 574 20.43 4.67 -13.77
C GLN A 574 20.64 4.85 -15.28
N LEU A 575 19.59 4.66 -16.08
CA LEU A 575 19.62 4.71 -17.53
C LEU A 575 19.00 5.99 -18.11
N TRP A 576 18.07 6.60 -17.36
CA TRP A 576 17.37 7.81 -17.77
C TRP A 576 16.87 8.60 -16.58
N GLU A 577 16.79 9.92 -16.75
CA GLU A 577 16.27 10.85 -15.77
C GLU A 577 15.64 12.06 -16.47
N THR A 578 14.56 12.57 -15.90
CA THR A 578 13.99 13.88 -16.26
C THR A 578 13.50 14.61 -15.02
N THR A 579 13.49 15.94 -15.08
CA THR A 579 12.95 16.78 -14.01
C THR A 579 11.49 17.09 -14.29
N LEU A 580 10.65 16.91 -13.27
CA LEU A 580 9.23 17.27 -13.27
C LEU A 580 9.01 18.65 -12.63
N GLU A 581 7.83 19.23 -12.80
CA GLU A 581 7.47 20.48 -12.12
C GLU A 581 7.38 20.32 -10.60
N ALA A 582 6.92 19.15 -10.15
CA ALA A 582 6.81 18.78 -8.74
C ALA A 582 7.23 17.32 -8.51
N SER A 583 7.47 16.95 -7.26
CA SER A 583 7.77 15.57 -6.88
C SER A 583 6.63 14.62 -7.25
N ALA A 584 6.96 13.43 -7.72
CA ALA A 584 5.99 12.43 -8.12
C ALA A 584 5.83 11.36 -7.03
N HIS A 585 5.07 11.67 -5.98
CA HIS A 585 4.79 10.74 -4.87
C HIS A 585 3.69 9.72 -5.22
N ALA A 586 3.69 9.27 -6.46
CA ALA A 586 2.76 8.28 -7.00
C ALA A 586 3.53 7.11 -7.63
N THR A 587 2.83 6.03 -7.92
CA THR A 587 3.40 4.92 -8.70
C THR A 587 3.19 5.22 -10.19
N PRO A 588 4.21 5.11 -11.04
CA PRO A 588 4.04 5.24 -12.48
C PRO A 588 3.25 4.08 -13.07
N MET A 589 2.85 4.20 -14.34
CA MET A 589 2.25 3.13 -15.13
C MET A 589 2.70 3.22 -16.58
N THR A 590 2.52 2.15 -17.37
CA THR A 590 2.83 2.13 -18.79
C THR A 590 1.80 1.34 -19.58
N PHE A 591 1.44 1.81 -20.77
CA PHE A 591 0.38 1.24 -21.59
C PHE A 591 0.66 1.44 -23.09
N LEU A 592 -0.13 0.78 -23.95
CA LEU A 592 -0.17 1.07 -25.37
C LEU A 592 -1.37 1.98 -25.69
N ASP A 593 -1.12 3.07 -26.40
CA ASP A 593 -2.18 3.92 -26.93
C ASP A 593 -2.92 3.25 -28.10
N ARG A 594 -3.97 3.90 -28.63
CA ARG A 594 -4.74 3.38 -29.76
C ARG A 594 -3.93 3.25 -31.06
N ASN A 595 -2.81 3.98 -31.16
CA ASN A 595 -1.87 3.93 -32.27
C ASN A 595 -0.79 2.86 -32.08
N GLY A 596 -0.85 2.10 -30.98
CA GLY A 596 0.12 1.07 -30.64
C GLY A 596 1.45 1.63 -30.12
N ARG A 597 1.52 2.91 -29.69
CA ARG A 597 2.71 3.52 -29.11
C ARG A 597 2.73 3.30 -27.60
N GLN A 598 3.88 2.91 -27.05
CA GLN A 598 4.05 2.75 -25.61
C GLN A 598 4.31 4.11 -24.95
N LEU A 599 3.50 4.41 -23.92
CA LEU A 599 3.67 5.57 -23.05
C LEU A 599 4.00 5.13 -21.61
N VAL A 600 4.72 5.99 -20.89
CA VAL A 600 4.92 5.90 -19.43
C VAL A 600 4.30 7.14 -18.82
N VAL A 601 3.49 6.96 -17.77
CA VAL A 601 2.74 8.06 -17.13
C VAL A 601 2.98 8.08 -15.63
N ILE A 602 3.05 9.28 -15.06
CA ILE A 602 3.21 9.48 -13.62
C ILE A 602 2.44 10.73 -13.16
N ALA A 603 1.91 10.68 -11.94
CA ALA A 603 1.31 11.84 -11.29
C ALA A 603 2.38 12.63 -10.52
N ALA A 604 2.56 13.91 -10.86
CA ALA A 604 3.49 14.85 -10.25
C ALA A 604 2.73 15.83 -9.33
N GLY A 605 2.28 15.32 -8.17
CA GLY A 605 1.44 16.04 -7.22
C GLY A 605 2.18 16.76 -6.12
N GLY A 606 3.41 16.36 -5.82
CA GLY A 606 4.18 16.88 -4.70
C GLY A 606 3.45 16.81 -3.36
N GLY A 607 3.74 17.71 -2.47
CA GLY A 607 3.03 17.89 -1.20
C GLY A 607 3.19 16.73 -0.22
N GLY A 608 2.07 16.34 0.39
CA GLY A 608 1.95 15.18 1.27
C GLY A 608 2.79 15.23 2.53
N LEU A 609 3.03 14.08 3.10
CA LEU A 609 3.77 13.92 4.36
C LEU A 609 5.26 14.31 4.25
N LEU A 610 5.83 14.30 3.05
CA LEU A 610 7.18 14.77 2.79
C LEU A 610 7.26 16.30 2.61
N ARG A 611 6.11 16.99 2.52
CA ARG A 611 6.01 18.45 2.39
C ARG A 611 6.88 19.01 1.25
N SER A 612 7.00 18.26 0.15
CA SER A 612 7.65 18.75 -1.04
C SER A 612 6.79 19.84 -1.71
N GLU A 613 7.34 20.55 -2.67
CA GLU A 613 6.59 21.57 -3.41
C GLU A 613 5.38 20.92 -4.11
N PRO A 614 4.17 21.48 -3.92
CA PRO A 614 2.96 20.87 -4.48
C PRO A 614 2.88 21.04 -5.99
N GLY A 615 2.27 20.08 -6.67
CA GLY A 615 1.97 20.09 -8.10
C GLY A 615 0.58 19.53 -8.38
N THR A 616 0.14 19.64 -9.63
CA THR A 616 -1.22 19.30 -10.04
C THR A 616 -1.29 18.42 -11.29
N LYS A 617 -0.16 17.96 -11.83
CA LYS A 617 -0.11 17.38 -13.17
C LYS A 617 0.02 15.87 -13.21
N ILE A 618 -0.65 15.28 -14.20
CA ILE A 618 -0.37 13.95 -14.74
C ILE A 618 0.50 14.14 -15.97
N VAL A 619 1.64 13.47 -16.06
CA VAL A 619 2.65 13.68 -17.11
C VAL A 619 2.93 12.38 -17.83
N ALA A 620 2.92 12.43 -19.16
CA ALA A 620 3.19 11.28 -20.03
C ALA A 620 4.47 11.45 -20.84
N PHE A 621 5.19 10.34 -20.98
CA PHE A 621 6.45 10.23 -21.72
C PHE A 621 6.33 9.14 -22.78
N ALA A 622 6.98 9.37 -23.93
CA ALA A 622 7.10 8.37 -24.98
C ALA A 622 8.39 8.60 -25.78
N LEU A 623 8.79 7.60 -26.55
CA LEU A 623 9.86 7.76 -27.54
C LEU A 623 9.38 8.66 -28.67
N SER A 624 10.28 9.49 -29.19
CA SER A 624 10.02 10.26 -30.41
C SER A 624 9.65 9.30 -31.55
N PRO A 625 8.69 9.64 -32.41
CA PRO A 625 8.42 8.83 -33.61
C PRO A 625 9.72 8.68 -34.42
N THR A 626 10.16 7.46 -34.65
CA THR A 626 11.23 7.21 -35.62
C THR A 626 10.76 7.75 -36.96
N LYS A 627 11.47 8.74 -37.51
CA LYS A 627 11.27 9.12 -38.93
C LYS A 627 11.43 7.82 -39.74
N ARG A 628 10.34 7.29 -40.27
CA ARG A 628 10.48 6.27 -41.33
C ARG A 628 11.29 6.92 -42.43
N SER A 629 12.51 6.42 -42.65
CA SER A 629 13.24 6.74 -43.87
C SER A 629 12.37 6.30 -45.03
N SER A 630 11.84 7.29 -45.73
CA SER A 630 11.08 7.13 -46.96
C SER A 630 11.98 6.54 -48.04
#